data_6a491c69c034ff2bf38ce23d73b7b9d6
#
_entry.id   6a491c69c034ff2bf38ce23d73b7b9d6
#
_cell.length_a   1.000
_cell.length_b   1.000
_cell.length_c   1.000
_cell.angle_alpha   90.00
_cell.angle_beta   90.00
_cell.angle_gamma   90.00
#
_symmetry.space_group_name_H-M   'P 1'
#
loop_
_entity.id
_entity.type
_entity.pdbx_description
1 polymer ?
#
loop_
_entity_poly.entity_id
_entity_poly.type
_entity_poly.pdbx_seq_one_letter_code
_entity_poly.pdbx_strand_id
1 'polypeptide(L)'
;MKQTLKLAGLAVLLGLAASPAVAQEKIKVGIIVTLSGPAAVLGQQSRDGFQLAVKDLGGKMGGKDVEVVVVDDELKPDGAVTKAKGLLEREKVDFVVGPIFSNILQAIHRPVTESKTFLISPNAGPSSYAGKECNPFFYVTSYQNDQVHEILGKVAQDRGYKRVYVLVPNYQAGKDSAAGFKLDYKGEIVEESYTPLGTLDFQVELTKIASSKVDALFTFMPGGMGVGLVKQYRQAGLADKIPVLSAFTVDESTLPAQQDAAVGMFGGANWAPNMDNPQNKKFVAAYEAAYNSVPGTYAMQGYDTAMLIDSAVKAVKGDLKNKDAVSAALRKAEFTSLRGDFKFNVNGYPIQNFYLTKVAKRPDGKFQTEIVEKVFSNYGDRYAKDCTAAK
;
A
#
# COMPACT_ATOMS: atom_id res chain seq x y z
N MET A 1 -16.65 65.64 -70.35
CA MET A 1 -17.40 64.48 -69.90
C MET A 1 -16.40 63.47 -69.31
N LYS A 2 -16.25 63.43 -68.03
CA LYS A 2 -15.42 62.41 -67.29
C LYS A 2 -16.26 61.85 -66.17
N GLN A 3 -16.67 60.61 -66.27
CA GLN A 3 -17.34 59.84 -65.22
C GLN A 3 -16.28 59.30 -64.24
N THR A 4 -16.43 59.60 -63.00
CA THR A 4 -15.64 59.03 -61.90
C THR A 4 -16.44 57.90 -61.22
N LEU A 5 -15.91 56.68 -61.34
CA LEU A 5 -16.42 55.46 -60.68
C LEU A 5 -15.95 55.46 -59.25
N LYS A 6 -16.89 55.45 -58.29
CA LYS A 6 -16.59 55.23 -56.83
C LYS A 6 -16.69 53.72 -56.52
N LEU A 7 -15.55 53.14 -56.23
CA LEU A 7 -15.52 51.76 -55.54
C LEU A 7 -15.81 51.92 -54.07
N ALA A 8 -16.87 51.28 -53.63
CA ALA A 8 -17.13 51.10 -52.21
C ALA A 8 -16.52 49.74 -51.77
N GLY A 9 -15.49 49.82 -50.93
CA GLY A 9 -14.88 48.62 -50.31
C GLY A 9 -15.68 48.16 -49.11
N LEU A 10 -16.20 46.93 -49.20
CA LEU A 10 -16.91 46.23 -48.09
C LEU A 10 -15.86 45.53 -47.21
N ALA A 11 -15.52 46.09 -46.05
CA ALA A 11 -14.67 45.43 -45.07
C ALA A 11 -15.48 44.43 -44.22
N VAL A 12 -15.29 43.12 -44.49
CA VAL A 12 -15.83 42.06 -43.67
C VAL A 12 -14.95 41.88 -42.44
N LEU A 13 -15.40 42.34 -41.29
CA LEU A 13 -14.80 42.07 -39.99
C LEU A 13 -15.18 40.64 -39.57
N LEU A 14 -14.24 39.68 -39.76
CA LEU A 14 -14.31 38.36 -39.11
C LEU A 14 -14.02 38.54 -37.60
N GLY A 15 -15.06 38.63 -36.81
CA GLY A 15 -14.96 38.52 -35.35
C GLY A 15 -14.59 37.10 -34.96
N LEU A 16 -13.32 36.83 -34.62
CA LEU A 16 -12.95 35.60 -33.91
C LEU A 16 -13.61 35.63 -32.53
N ALA A 17 -14.70 34.88 -32.38
CA ALA A 17 -15.24 34.57 -31.07
C ALA A 17 -14.24 33.66 -30.34
N ALA A 18 -13.38 34.25 -29.52
CA ALA A 18 -12.58 33.53 -28.55
C ALA A 18 -13.56 32.91 -27.52
N SER A 19 -13.94 31.65 -27.70
CA SER A 19 -14.62 30.89 -26.65
C SER A 19 -13.73 30.90 -25.42
N PRO A 20 -14.23 31.30 -24.25
CA PRO A 20 -13.45 31.16 -23.03
C PRO A 20 -13.10 29.66 -22.89
N ALA A 21 -11.82 29.35 -22.90
CA ALA A 21 -11.35 28.03 -22.52
C ALA A 21 -11.79 27.84 -21.05
N VAL A 22 -12.86 27.09 -20.83
CA VAL A 22 -13.24 26.64 -19.48
C VAL A 22 -12.04 25.82 -19.01
N ALA A 23 -11.29 26.35 -18.06
CA ALA A 23 -10.19 25.64 -17.44
C ALA A 23 -10.77 24.30 -16.94
N GLN A 24 -10.36 23.22 -17.58
CA GLN A 24 -10.83 21.88 -17.22
C GLN A 24 -10.39 21.64 -15.77
N GLU A 25 -11.35 21.44 -14.85
CA GLU A 25 -11.04 21.15 -13.46
C GLU A 25 -10.10 19.95 -13.39
N LYS A 26 -8.92 20.11 -12.78
CA LYS A 26 -7.95 19.06 -12.57
C LYS A 26 -8.46 18.11 -11.49
N ILE A 27 -8.07 16.86 -11.56
CA ILE A 27 -8.23 15.92 -10.45
C ILE A 27 -7.11 16.18 -9.45
N LYS A 28 -7.45 16.43 -8.19
CA LYS A 28 -6.46 16.65 -7.13
C LYS A 28 -6.38 15.46 -6.19
N VAL A 29 -5.17 14.89 -6.04
CA VAL A 29 -4.92 13.77 -5.15
C VAL A 29 -3.91 14.19 -4.09
N GLY A 30 -4.31 14.12 -2.81
CA GLY A 30 -3.40 14.32 -1.68
C GLY A 30 -2.80 12.99 -1.25
N ILE A 31 -1.48 12.87 -1.25
CA ILE A 31 -0.76 11.69 -0.74
C ILE A 31 -0.19 12.04 0.64
N ILE A 32 -0.59 11.28 1.66
CA ILE A 32 -0.06 11.39 3.02
C ILE A 32 0.61 10.08 3.41
N VAL A 33 1.94 10.08 3.49
CA VAL A 33 2.75 8.89 3.77
C VAL A 33 4.02 9.27 4.54
N THR A 34 4.65 8.30 5.19
CA THR A 34 5.89 8.51 5.94
C THR A 34 7.08 8.64 4.99
N LEU A 35 7.70 9.83 4.91
CA LEU A 35 8.82 10.13 4.01
C LEU A 35 10.12 10.46 4.75
N SER A 36 10.09 10.48 6.07
CA SER A 36 11.25 10.78 6.94
C SER A 36 11.48 9.67 7.97
N GLY A 37 12.69 9.68 8.56
CA GLY A 37 13.12 8.70 9.56
C GLY A 37 13.39 7.29 9.00
N PRO A 38 13.60 6.29 9.88
CA PRO A 38 13.97 4.92 9.49
C PRO A 38 12.93 4.17 8.66
N ALA A 39 11.69 4.63 8.64
CA ALA A 39 10.59 4.05 7.86
C ALA A 39 10.33 4.75 6.52
N ALA A 40 11.10 5.78 6.18
CA ALA A 40 10.88 6.63 5.00
C ALA A 40 10.79 5.87 3.68
N VAL A 41 11.56 4.81 3.51
CA VAL A 41 11.61 4.00 2.30
C VAL A 41 10.24 3.41 1.93
N LEU A 42 9.38 3.12 2.92
CA LEU A 42 8.05 2.55 2.71
C LEU A 42 7.13 3.55 2.02
N GLY A 43 7.08 4.78 2.55
CA GLY A 43 6.31 5.87 1.95
C GLY A 43 6.88 6.32 0.61
N GLN A 44 8.21 6.34 0.46
CA GLN A 44 8.87 6.65 -0.80
C GLN A 44 8.46 5.67 -1.90
N GLN A 45 8.53 4.37 -1.65
CA GLN A 45 8.10 3.37 -2.64
C GLN A 45 6.62 3.51 -2.99
N SER A 46 5.74 3.74 -2.02
CA SER A 46 4.31 3.93 -2.28
C SER A 46 4.04 5.18 -3.14
N ARG A 47 4.67 6.31 -2.81
CA ARG A 47 4.62 7.53 -3.62
C ARG A 47 5.15 7.29 -5.03
N ASP A 48 6.30 6.66 -5.15
CA ASP A 48 6.99 6.45 -6.42
C ASP A 48 6.18 5.52 -7.34
N GLY A 49 5.57 4.47 -6.79
CA GLY A 49 4.65 3.62 -7.52
C GLY A 49 3.42 4.38 -8.02
N PHE A 50 2.83 5.22 -7.18
CA PHE A 50 1.71 6.08 -7.57
C PHE A 50 2.11 7.07 -8.69
N GLN A 51 3.25 7.74 -8.55
CA GLN A 51 3.74 8.68 -9.56
C GLN A 51 4.10 7.99 -10.88
N LEU A 52 4.62 6.77 -10.83
CA LEU A 52 4.87 5.97 -12.04
C LEU A 52 3.56 5.68 -12.79
N ALA A 53 2.49 5.30 -12.08
CA ALA A 53 1.18 5.11 -12.68
C ALA A 53 0.63 6.40 -13.32
N VAL A 54 0.74 7.54 -12.63
CA VAL A 54 0.36 8.85 -13.17
C VAL A 54 1.13 9.16 -14.46
N LYS A 55 2.44 8.87 -14.49
CA LYS A 55 3.27 9.02 -15.69
C LYS A 55 2.80 8.10 -16.83
N ASP A 56 2.52 6.83 -16.53
CA ASP A 56 2.00 5.85 -17.51
C ASP A 56 0.64 6.27 -18.09
N LEU A 57 -0.17 6.97 -17.30
CA LEU A 57 -1.45 7.56 -17.71
C LEU A 57 -1.29 8.92 -18.43
N GLY A 58 -0.05 9.37 -18.73
CA GLY A 58 0.23 10.64 -19.41
C GLY A 58 -0.11 11.88 -18.60
N GLY A 59 -0.02 11.81 -17.26
CA GLY A 59 -0.34 12.92 -16.35
C GLY A 59 -1.84 13.16 -16.18
N LYS A 60 -2.66 12.16 -16.47
CA LYS A 60 -4.13 12.28 -16.47
C LYS A 60 -4.78 11.15 -15.67
N MET A 61 -5.98 11.42 -15.12
CA MET A 61 -6.88 10.42 -14.56
C MET A 61 -8.28 10.62 -15.14
N GLY A 62 -8.86 9.57 -15.70
CA GLY A 62 -10.13 9.65 -16.42
C GLY A 62 -10.15 10.69 -17.58
N GLY A 63 -8.97 10.95 -18.15
CA GLY A 63 -8.79 11.93 -19.22
C GLY A 63 -8.62 13.39 -18.77
N LYS A 64 -8.74 13.69 -17.47
CA LYS A 64 -8.48 15.02 -16.87
C LYS A 64 -7.05 15.10 -16.33
N ASP A 65 -6.43 16.27 -16.42
CA ASP A 65 -5.12 16.50 -15.82
C ASP A 65 -5.15 16.22 -14.31
N VAL A 66 -4.10 15.60 -13.79
CA VAL A 66 -3.98 15.29 -12.38
C VAL A 66 -2.93 16.17 -11.70
N GLU A 67 -3.27 16.64 -10.49
CA GLU A 67 -2.36 17.33 -9.59
C GLU A 67 -2.17 16.48 -8.33
N VAL A 68 -0.93 16.14 -8.00
CA VAL A 68 -0.58 15.32 -6.84
C VAL A 68 0.11 16.18 -5.80
N VAL A 69 -0.49 16.29 -4.62
CA VAL A 69 0.08 16.99 -3.45
C VAL A 69 0.58 15.94 -2.46
N VAL A 70 1.88 15.95 -2.18
CA VAL A 70 2.51 14.96 -1.30
C VAL A 70 2.89 15.62 0.03
N VAL A 71 2.52 14.98 1.14
CA VAL A 71 2.86 15.41 2.50
C VAL A 71 3.46 14.26 3.30
N ASP A 72 4.48 14.56 4.09
CA ASP A 72 5.13 13.62 5.02
C ASP A 72 4.37 13.60 6.36
N ASP A 73 3.88 12.43 6.79
CA ASP A 73 3.23 12.28 8.11
C ASP A 73 4.23 12.17 9.27
N GLU A 74 5.54 12.04 8.96
CA GLU A 74 6.64 11.91 9.92
C GLU A 74 6.43 10.78 10.95
N LEU A 75 5.54 9.84 10.68
CA LEU A 75 5.06 8.80 11.60
C LEU A 75 4.49 9.38 12.92
N LYS A 76 3.94 10.62 12.86
CA LYS A 76 3.37 11.34 14.00
C LYS A 76 1.87 11.51 13.82
N PRO A 77 1.01 10.84 14.62
CA PRO A 77 -0.45 10.91 14.45
C PRO A 77 -1.03 12.33 14.48
N ASP A 78 -0.62 13.16 15.44
CA ASP A 78 -1.14 14.54 15.57
C ASP A 78 -0.70 15.43 14.39
N GLY A 79 0.55 15.27 13.95
CA GLY A 79 1.07 15.94 12.76
C GLY A 79 0.31 15.53 11.50
N ALA A 80 0.01 14.25 11.37
CA ALA A 80 -0.76 13.70 10.25
C ALA A 80 -2.18 14.27 10.19
N VAL A 81 -2.87 14.43 11.32
CA VAL A 81 -4.19 15.10 11.37
C VAL A 81 -4.13 16.52 10.84
N THR A 82 -3.11 17.28 11.26
CA THR A 82 -2.93 18.67 10.78
C THR A 82 -2.67 18.72 9.28
N LYS A 83 -1.85 17.81 8.75
CA LYS A 83 -1.53 17.71 7.32
C LYS A 83 -2.74 17.25 6.51
N ALA A 84 -3.51 16.28 7.02
CA ALA A 84 -4.75 15.84 6.38
C ALA A 84 -5.77 16.98 6.27
N LYS A 85 -5.98 17.77 7.35
CA LYS A 85 -6.81 18.97 7.29
C LYS A 85 -6.31 19.97 6.25
N GLY A 86 -4.98 20.16 6.14
CA GLY A 86 -4.40 21.01 5.10
C GLY A 86 -4.74 20.53 3.68
N LEU A 87 -4.69 19.23 3.42
CA LEU A 87 -5.09 18.63 2.14
C LEU A 87 -6.58 18.89 1.84
N LEU A 88 -7.45 18.78 2.85
CA LEU A 88 -8.89 18.95 2.70
C LEU A 88 -9.31 20.42 2.53
N GLU A 89 -8.83 21.31 3.38
CA GLU A 89 -9.31 22.69 3.51
C GLU A 89 -8.59 23.67 2.58
N ARG A 90 -7.27 23.57 2.46
CA ARG A 90 -6.44 24.48 1.64
C ARG A 90 -6.27 23.96 0.22
N GLU A 91 -5.81 22.71 0.07
CA GLU A 91 -5.57 22.10 -1.23
C GLU A 91 -6.87 21.65 -1.89
N LYS A 92 -7.91 21.35 -1.11
CA LYS A 92 -9.23 20.88 -1.57
C LYS A 92 -9.11 19.66 -2.48
N VAL A 93 -8.38 18.64 -2.01
CA VAL A 93 -8.16 17.41 -2.77
C VAL A 93 -9.44 16.60 -2.94
N ASP A 94 -9.57 15.93 -4.07
CA ASP A 94 -10.71 15.05 -4.40
C ASP A 94 -10.59 13.69 -3.71
N PHE A 95 -9.34 13.22 -3.55
CA PHE A 95 -8.98 11.95 -2.93
C PHE A 95 -7.82 12.15 -1.96
N VAL A 96 -7.84 11.43 -0.84
CA VAL A 96 -6.68 11.29 0.04
C VAL A 96 -6.15 9.87 -0.09
N VAL A 97 -4.89 9.72 -0.45
CA VAL A 97 -4.17 8.45 -0.57
C VAL A 97 -3.18 8.32 0.57
N GLY A 98 -3.22 7.22 1.27
CA GLY A 98 -2.36 6.97 2.43
C GLY A 98 -3.17 6.39 3.60
N PRO A 99 -2.52 6.20 4.74
CA PRO A 99 -1.08 6.22 4.98
C PRO A 99 -0.42 4.83 4.87
N ILE A 100 0.86 4.74 5.32
CA ILE A 100 1.55 3.45 5.44
C ILE A 100 1.21 2.76 6.76
N PHE A 101 1.18 3.49 7.85
CA PHE A 101 1.06 2.95 9.22
C PHE A 101 -0.37 3.05 9.77
N SER A 102 -0.82 1.98 10.45
CA SER A 102 -2.18 1.90 10.98
C SER A 102 -2.50 2.92 12.06
N ASN A 103 -1.52 3.32 12.89
CA ASN A 103 -1.72 4.38 13.89
C ASN A 103 -1.95 5.76 13.24
N ILE A 104 -1.32 6.02 12.10
CA ILE A 104 -1.57 7.22 11.30
C ILE A 104 -2.96 7.16 10.67
N LEU A 105 -3.33 5.98 10.10
CA LEU A 105 -4.66 5.79 9.53
C LEU A 105 -5.75 6.04 10.58
N GLN A 106 -5.59 5.49 11.78
CA GLN A 106 -6.55 5.68 12.87
C GLN A 106 -6.73 7.16 13.23
N ALA A 107 -5.67 7.97 13.15
CA ALA A 107 -5.74 9.40 13.43
C ALA A 107 -6.47 10.20 12.32
N ILE A 108 -6.24 9.87 11.05
CA ILE A 108 -6.77 10.64 9.91
C ILE A 108 -8.09 10.11 9.35
N HIS A 109 -8.46 8.85 9.66
CA HIS A 109 -9.64 8.20 9.09
C HIS A 109 -10.91 9.03 9.27
N ARG A 110 -11.23 9.39 10.52
CA ARG A 110 -12.43 10.13 10.83
C ARG A 110 -12.45 11.54 10.21
N PRO A 111 -11.41 12.39 10.37
CA PRO A 111 -11.39 13.71 9.73
C PRO A 111 -11.57 13.68 8.22
N VAL A 112 -10.98 12.70 7.52
CA VAL A 112 -11.09 12.60 6.06
C VAL A 112 -12.47 12.10 5.64
N THR A 113 -12.97 11.02 6.25
CA THR A 113 -14.26 10.43 5.84
C THR A 113 -15.47 11.31 6.21
N GLU A 114 -15.43 12.03 7.33
CA GLU A 114 -16.47 12.99 7.72
C GLU A 114 -16.55 14.19 6.77
N SER A 115 -15.42 14.58 6.13
CA SER A 115 -15.42 15.60 5.07
C SER A 115 -16.03 15.12 3.75
N LYS A 116 -16.48 13.85 3.68
CA LYS A 116 -16.96 13.17 2.46
C LYS A 116 -15.90 13.12 1.34
N THR A 117 -14.62 13.09 1.71
CA THR A 117 -13.50 12.84 0.81
C THR A 117 -13.13 11.37 0.90
N PHE A 118 -12.89 10.73 -0.24
CA PHE A 118 -12.49 9.31 -0.26
C PHE A 118 -11.07 9.16 0.27
N LEU A 119 -10.91 8.35 1.32
CA LEU A 119 -9.64 7.90 1.86
C LEU A 119 -9.31 6.53 1.27
N ILE A 120 -8.27 6.45 0.49
CA ILE A 120 -7.81 5.20 -0.12
C ILE A 120 -6.47 4.83 0.47
N SER A 121 -6.46 3.81 1.33
CA SER A 121 -5.23 3.32 1.94
C SER A 121 -4.50 2.36 1.01
N PRO A 122 -3.29 2.70 0.56
CA PRO A 122 -2.47 1.78 -0.23
C PRO A 122 -1.86 0.67 0.62
N ASN A 123 -1.72 0.85 1.94
CA ASN A 123 -1.06 -0.13 2.80
C ASN A 123 -1.81 -0.43 4.09
N ALA A 124 -2.04 0.55 4.97
CA ALA A 124 -2.65 0.31 6.27
C ALA A 124 -4.08 -0.24 6.14
N GLY A 125 -4.31 -1.46 6.63
CA GLY A 125 -5.61 -2.13 6.59
C GLY A 125 -6.03 -2.69 7.96
N PRO A 126 -6.16 -1.84 9.02
CA PRO A 126 -6.43 -2.31 10.38
C PRO A 126 -7.79 -3.00 10.50
N SER A 127 -7.83 -4.01 11.37
CA SER A 127 -9.04 -4.80 11.67
C SER A 127 -10.21 -3.95 12.19
N SER A 128 -9.93 -2.85 12.88
CA SER A 128 -10.94 -1.95 13.44
C SER A 128 -11.90 -1.37 12.39
N TYR A 129 -11.39 -1.08 11.18
CA TYR A 129 -12.23 -0.50 10.10
C TYR A 129 -12.74 -1.53 9.09
N ALA A 130 -12.42 -2.80 9.27
CA ALA A 130 -12.88 -3.86 8.38
C ALA A 130 -14.28 -4.39 8.72
N GLY A 131 -14.70 -4.22 9.97
CA GLY A 131 -15.98 -4.70 10.50
C GLY A 131 -17.01 -3.58 10.72
N LYS A 132 -17.51 -3.47 11.93
CA LYS A 132 -18.58 -2.54 12.33
C LYS A 132 -18.29 -1.06 12.05
N GLU A 133 -17.01 -0.67 12.03
CA GLU A 133 -16.56 0.69 11.73
C GLU A 133 -16.23 0.90 10.25
N CYS A 134 -16.67 0.00 9.36
CA CYS A 134 -16.52 0.18 7.92
C CYS A 134 -17.21 1.47 7.46
N ASN A 135 -16.64 2.13 6.45
CA ASN A 135 -17.08 3.44 6.02
C ASN A 135 -17.16 3.51 4.49
N PRO A 136 -18.23 4.03 3.87
CA PRO A 136 -18.37 4.10 2.42
C PRO A 136 -17.37 5.03 1.73
N PHE A 137 -16.69 5.90 2.49
CA PHE A 137 -15.60 6.76 1.99
C PHE A 137 -14.20 6.20 2.26
N PHE A 138 -14.09 4.94 2.72
CA PHE A 138 -12.83 4.30 3.01
C PHE A 138 -12.63 3.03 2.18
N TYR A 139 -11.49 2.95 1.49
CA TYR A 139 -11.06 1.80 0.69
C TYR A 139 -9.62 1.43 1.01
N VAL A 140 -9.32 0.15 0.96
CA VAL A 140 -7.96 -0.39 1.15
C VAL A 140 -7.56 -1.14 -0.11
N THR A 141 -6.50 -0.72 -0.78
CA THR A 141 -6.02 -1.40 -2.00
C THR A 141 -4.99 -2.47 -1.71
N SER A 142 -4.54 -2.61 -0.47
CA SER A 142 -3.53 -3.60 -0.05
C SER A 142 -4.14 -4.94 0.39
N TYR A 143 -4.56 -5.01 1.63
CA TYR A 143 -5.06 -6.21 2.35
C TYR A 143 -5.68 -5.76 3.68
N GLN A 144 -6.42 -6.65 4.33
CA GLN A 144 -6.70 -6.49 5.75
C GLN A 144 -5.49 -7.04 6.54
N ASN A 145 -5.06 -6.32 7.58
CA ASN A 145 -3.78 -6.57 8.25
C ASN A 145 -3.52 -8.03 8.67
N ASP A 146 -4.55 -8.75 9.14
CA ASP A 146 -4.39 -10.14 9.59
C ASP A 146 -3.92 -11.06 8.46
N GLN A 147 -4.40 -10.85 7.24
CA GLN A 147 -4.35 -11.82 6.13
C GLN A 147 -2.94 -12.23 5.73
N VAL A 148 -2.01 -11.30 5.62
CA VAL A 148 -0.61 -11.59 5.22
C VAL A 148 0.16 -12.33 6.32
N HIS A 149 -0.30 -12.25 7.56
CA HIS A 149 0.27 -12.93 8.72
C HIS A 149 -0.38 -14.29 8.97
N GLU A 150 -1.65 -14.43 8.61
CA GLU A 150 -2.40 -15.70 8.62
C GLU A 150 -1.74 -16.75 7.74
N ILE A 151 -1.23 -16.34 6.54
CA ILE A 151 -0.38 -17.18 5.69
C ILE A 151 0.71 -17.88 6.50
N LEU A 152 1.42 -17.11 7.31
CA LEU A 152 2.58 -17.59 8.05
C LEU A 152 2.18 -18.49 9.22
N GLY A 153 1.02 -18.25 9.82
CA GLY A 153 0.42 -19.16 10.80
C GLY A 153 0.09 -20.52 10.19
N LYS A 154 -0.55 -20.52 9.01
CA LYS A 154 -0.83 -21.74 8.25
C LYS A 154 0.46 -22.45 7.84
N VAL A 155 1.45 -21.75 7.32
CA VAL A 155 2.75 -22.33 6.93
C VAL A 155 3.47 -22.93 8.15
N ALA A 156 3.46 -22.26 9.30
CA ALA A 156 4.04 -22.79 10.53
C ALA A 156 3.35 -24.08 10.97
N GLN A 157 2.01 -24.12 10.88
CA GLN A 157 1.20 -25.31 11.18
C GLN A 157 1.52 -26.46 10.22
N ASP A 158 1.50 -26.20 8.92
CA ASP A 158 1.72 -27.21 7.88
C ASP A 158 3.14 -27.78 7.91
N ARG A 159 4.14 -26.99 8.31
CA ARG A 159 5.54 -27.42 8.51
C ARG A 159 5.78 -28.15 9.83
N GLY A 160 4.77 -28.24 10.69
CA GLY A 160 4.86 -28.93 11.96
C GLY A 160 5.70 -28.21 13.02
N TYR A 161 5.89 -26.89 12.91
CA TYR A 161 6.52 -26.12 13.97
C TYR A 161 5.62 -26.13 15.21
N LYS A 162 6.13 -26.67 16.30
CA LYS A 162 5.34 -26.86 17.54
C LYS A 162 5.45 -25.69 18.49
N ARG A 163 6.57 -24.99 18.47
CA ARG A 163 6.93 -23.93 19.41
C ARG A 163 7.40 -22.69 18.65
N VAL A 164 6.66 -21.60 18.72
CA VAL A 164 6.98 -20.35 18.00
C VAL A 164 7.12 -19.20 18.97
N TYR A 165 8.14 -18.36 18.75
CA TYR A 165 8.27 -17.06 19.39
C TYR A 165 7.61 -16.01 18.50
N VAL A 166 6.79 -15.14 19.07
CA VAL A 166 6.13 -14.02 18.36
C VAL A 166 6.79 -12.72 18.80
N LEU A 167 7.33 -11.95 17.85
CA LEU A 167 7.98 -10.65 18.09
C LEU A 167 7.42 -9.62 17.12
N VAL A 168 6.67 -8.64 17.63
CA VAL A 168 5.96 -7.64 16.81
C VAL A 168 6.02 -6.23 17.45
N PRO A 169 5.83 -5.14 16.68
CA PRO A 169 5.81 -3.80 17.25
C PRO A 169 4.48 -3.49 17.93
N ASN A 170 4.54 -2.71 19.01
CA ASN A 170 3.39 -2.36 19.83
C ASN A 170 2.55 -1.22 19.23
N TYR A 171 1.82 -1.53 18.16
CA TYR A 171 0.80 -0.67 17.58
C TYR A 171 -0.26 -1.52 16.88
N GLN A 172 -1.30 -0.92 16.28
CA GLN A 172 -2.45 -1.69 15.76
C GLN A 172 -2.04 -2.80 14.79
N ALA A 173 -1.20 -2.51 13.79
CA ALA A 173 -0.81 -3.54 12.83
C ALA A 173 0.06 -4.65 13.44
N GLY A 174 0.86 -4.35 14.47
CA GLY A 174 1.59 -5.38 15.22
C GLY A 174 0.65 -6.33 15.98
N LYS A 175 -0.40 -5.79 16.58
CA LYS A 175 -1.44 -6.59 17.26
C LYS A 175 -2.24 -7.41 16.27
N ASP A 176 -2.63 -6.82 15.13
CA ASP A 176 -3.31 -7.53 14.04
C ASP A 176 -2.42 -8.65 13.48
N SER A 177 -1.10 -8.41 13.35
CA SER A 177 -0.17 -9.43 12.85
C SER A 177 -0.06 -10.64 13.76
N ALA A 178 0.07 -10.42 15.08
CA ALA A 178 0.07 -11.51 16.06
C ALA A 178 -1.27 -12.24 16.09
N ALA A 179 -2.39 -11.53 15.99
CA ALA A 179 -3.71 -12.11 15.89
C ALA A 179 -3.86 -12.96 14.63
N GLY A 180 -3.47 -12.41 13.45
CA GLY A 180 -3.52 -13.10 12.17
C GLY A 180 -2.71 -14.40 12.18
N PHE A 181 -1.47 -14.36 12.65
CA PHE A 181 -0.65 -15.58 12.76
C PHE A 181 -1.34 -16.68 13.58
N LYS A 182 -1.97 -16.34 14.70
CA LYS A 182 -2.64 -17.30 15.60
C LYS A 182 -3.93 -17.91 15.04
N LEU A 183 -4.44 -17.41 13.91
CA LEU A 183 -5.70 -17.94 13.35
C LEU A 183 -5.57 -19.40 12.91
N ASP A 184 -4.53 -19.68 12.14
CA ASP A 184 -4.29 -21.01 11.59
C ASP A 184 -3.17 -21.77 12.32
N TYR A 185 -2.39 -21.12 13.17
CA TYR A 185 -1.39 -21.77 13.99
C TYR A 185 -2.01 -22.27 15.30
N LYS A 186 -1.84 -23.58 15.58
CA LYS A 186 -2.38 -24.27 16.76
C LYS A 186 -1.28 -24.82 17.68
N GLY A 187 -0.01 -24.55 17.37
CA GLY A 187 1.12 -24.90 18.25
C GLY A 187 1.25 -23.96 19.44
N GLU A 188 2.30 -24.14 20.21
CA GLU A 188 2.60 -23.31 21.38
C GLU A 188 3.20 -21.97 20.96
N ILE A 189 2.62 -20.86 21.42
CA ILE A 189 3.28 -19.56 21.44
C ILE A 189 4.07 -19.48 22.74
N VAL A 190 5.39 -19.62 22.65
CA VAL A 190 6.28 -19.66 23.81
C VAL A 190 6.35 -18.30 24.50
N GLU A 191 6.43 -17.24 23.71
CA GLU A 191 6.35 -15.85 24.17
C GLU A 191 5.78 -14.98 23.06
N GLU A 192 4.95 -14.01 23.42
CA GLU A 192 4.43 -12.96 22.54
C GLU A 192 4.96 -11.64 23.03
N SER A 193 5.99 -11.12 22.34
CA SER A 193 6.72 -9.91 22.74
C SER A 193 6.36 -8.73 21.84
N TYR A 194 6.17 -7.57 22.47
CA TYR A 194 5.85 -6.31 21.79
C TYR A 194 6.95 -5.29 22.05
N THR A 195 7.61 -4.80 20.97
CA THR A 195 8.59 -3.72 21.05
C THR A 195 7.96 -2.37 20.72
N PRO A 196 8.46 -1.25 21.23
CA PRO A 196 8.04 0.07 20.79
C PRO A 196 8.18 0.23 19.26
N LEU A 197 7.23 0.90 18.61
CA LEU A 197 7.34 1.23 17.19
C LEU A 197 8.57 2.14 16.98
N GLY A 198 9.46 1.75 16.06
CA GLY A 198 10.71 2.44 15.81
C GLY A 198 11.94 1.84 16.53
N THR A 199 11.79 0.75 17.28
CA THR A 199 12.93 0.01 17.89
C THR A 199 13.94 -0.41 16.82
N LEU A 200 15.23 -0.18 17.07
CA LEU A 200 16.34 -0.55 16.17
C LEU A 200 17.34 -1.52 16.80
N ASP A 201 17.31 -1.67 18.11
CA ASP A 201 18.17 -2.60 18.88
C ASP A 201 17.29 -3.71 19.48
N PHE A 202 17.65 -4.96 19.17
CA PHE A 202 16.90 -6.17 19.53
C PHE A 202 17.71 -7.15 20.39
N GLN A 203 18.82 -6.72 21.00
CA GLN A 203 19.70 -7.60 21.76
C GLN A 203 18.97 -8.35 22.89
N VAL A 204 18.04 -7.68 23.56
CA VAL A 204 17.24 -8.27 24.65
C VAL A 204 16.33 -9.38 24.11
N GLU A 205 15.59 -9.08 23.04
CA GLU A 205 14.69 -10.04 22.41
C GLU A 205 15.45 -11.22 21.82
N LEU A 206 16.59 -10.98 21.16
CA LEU A 206 17.43 -12.03 20.58
C LEU A 206 17.99 -12.98 21.65
N THR A 207 18.39 -12.45 22.82
CA THR A 207 18.84 -13.27 23.94
C THR A 207 17.73 -14.18 24.45
N LYS A 208 16.51 -13.67 24.55
CA LYS A 208 15.33 -14.47 24.94
C LYS A 208 15.02 -15.55 23.89
N ILE A 209 14.99 -15.20 22.61
CA ILE A 209 14.75 -16.14 21.51
C ILE A 209 15.78 -17.27 21.54
N ALA A 210 17.07 -16.94 21.69
CA ALA A 210 18.16 -17.91 21.75
C ALA A 210 17.97 -18.96 22.88
N SER A 211 17.40 -18.56 24.02
CA SER A 211 17.17 -19.42 25.19
C SER A 211 15.82 -20.16 25.17
N SER A 212 14.88 -19.78 24.29
CA SER A 212 13.49 -20.22 24.36
C SER A 212 13.22 -21.60 23.74
N LYS A 213 14.21 -22.24 23.08
CA LYS A 213 14.06 -23.55 22.40
C LYS A 213 12.85 -23.62 21.47
N VAL A 214 12.74 -22.64 20.56
CA VAL A 214 11.66 -22.53 19.58
C VAL A 214 12.04 -23.14 18.24
N ASP A 215 11.02 -23.57 17.49
CA ASP A 215 11.18 -24.13 16.14
C ASP A 215 11.21 -23.02 15.07
N ALA A 216 10.59 -21.86 15.34
CA ALA A 216 10.58 -20.71 14.45
C ALA A 216 10.35 -19.40 15.20
N LEU A 217 10.79 -18.30 14.59
CA LEU A 217 10.44 -16.93 14.93
C LEU A 217 9.39 -16.42 13.94
N PHE A 218 8.21 -16.04 14.45
CA PHE A 218 7.28 -15.19 13.71
C PHE A 218 7.52 -13.73 14.08
N THR A 219 7.67 -12.87 13.07
CA THR A 219 7.92 -11.45 13.30
C THR A 219 7.29 -10.57 12.21
N PHE A 220 7.01 -9.33 12.59
CA PHE A 220 6.63 -8.24 11.70
C PHE A 220 7.38 -6.99 12.14
N MET A 221 8.39 -6.56 11.41
CA MET A 221 9.22 -5.38 11.71
C MET A 221 9.40 -4.54 10.45
N PRO A 222 8.56 -3.51 10.21
CA PRO A 222 8.59 -2.75 8.96
C PRO A 222 9.78 -1.76 8.90
N GLY A 223 10.35 -1.58 7.70
CA GLY A 223 11.36 -0.58 7.42
C GLY A 223 12.65 -0.78 8.24
N GLY A 224 13.16 0.29 8.86
CA GLY A 224 14.41 0.26 9.64
C GLY A 224 14.41 -0.73 10.80
N MET A 225 13.24 -1.03 11.40
CA MET A 225 13.11 -2.09 12.41
C MET A 225 13.51 -3.46 11.84
N GLY A 226 13.03 -3.79 10.64
CA GLY A 226 13.36 -5.04 9.94
C GLY A 226 14.84 -5.12 9.57
N VAL A 227 15.42 -4.00 9.14
CA VAL A 227 16.86 -3.95 8.86
C VAL A 227 17.68 -4.25 10.13
N GLY A 228 17.34 -3.62 11.25
CA GLY A 228 18.00 -3.84 12.54
C GLY A 228 17.88 -5.28 13.01
N LEU A 229 16.63 -5.81 13.05
CA LEU A 229 16.38 -7.17 13.51
C LEU A 229 17.12 -8.21 12.68
N VAL A 230 17.01 -8.18 11.35
CA VAL A 230 17.59 -9.21 10.47
C VAL A 230 19.12 -9.26 10.57
N LYS A 231 19.78 -8.08 10.59
CA LYS A 231 21.22 -8.01 10.75
C LYS A 231 21.68 -8.57 12.10
N GLN A 232 21.05 -8.14 13.18
CA GLN A 232 21.37 -8.61 14.54
C GLN A 232 21.06 -10.10 14.70
N TYR A 233 19.97 -10.59 14.10
CA TYR A 233 19.58 -12.00 14.10
C TYR A 233 20.63 -12.90 13.43
N ARG A 234 21.17 -12.44 12.29
CA ARG A 234 22.27 -13.13 11.58
C ARG A 234 23.54 -13.07 12.39
N GLN A 235 23.92 -11.93 12.94
CA GLN A 235 25.10 -11.75 13.77
C GLN A 235 25.07 -12.61 15.04
N ALA A 236 23.89 -12.82 15.63
CA ALA A 236 23.69 -13.70 16.77
C ALA A 236 23.77 -15.21 16.42
N GLY A 237 23.96 -15.58 15.14
CA GLY A 237 24.01 -16.95 14.67
C GLY A 237 22.68 -17.70 14.81
N LEU A 238 21.56 -16.98 14.89
CA LEU A 238 20.22 -17.56 15.02
C LEU A 238 19.61 -17.95 13.68
N ALA A 239 19.95 -17.25 12.60
CA ALA A 239 19.34 -17.43 11.30
C ALA A 239 19.53 -18.83 10.69
N ASP A 240 20.61 -19.52 11.05
CA ASP A 240 20.90 -20.88 10.59
C ASP A 240 20.27 -21.97 11.49
N LYS A 241 19.68 -21.57 12.62
CA LYS A 241 19.12 -22.48 13.64
C LYS A 241 17.61 -22.35 13.77
N ILE A 242 17.08 -21.14 13.67
CA ILE A 242 15.67 -20.82 13.90
C ILE A 242 15.18 -20.07 12.66
N PRO A 243 14.32 -20.69 11.82
CA PRO A 243 13.76 -20.04 10.64
C PRO A 243 12.89 -18.85 11.02
N VAL A 244 12.96 -17.80 10.19
CA VAL A 244 12.15 -16.59 10.32
C VAL A 244 10.96 -16.67 9.38
N LEU A 245 9.77 -16.46 9.92
CA LEU A 245 8.52 -16.29 9.21
C LEU A 245 8.05 -14.84 9.38
N SER A 246 7.99 -14.06 8.30
CA SER A 246 7.71 -12.64 8.42
C SER A 246 6.99 -12.07 7.20
N ALA A 247 6.10 -11.10 7.42
CA ALA A 247 5.64 -10.20 6.38
C ALA A 247 6.25 -8.82 6.62
N PHE A 248 6.67 -8.13 5.54
CA PHE A 248 7.19 -6.75 5.57
C PHE A 248 8.43 -6.48 6.45
N THR A 249 9.12 -7.52 6.87
CA THR A 249 10.43 -7.42 7.52
C THR A 249 11.55 -7.67 6.53
N VAL A 250 11.29 -8.55 5.56
CA VAL A 250 12.21 -8.96 4.50
C VAL A 250 11.50 -8.79 3.15
N ASP A 251 11.46 -7.59 2.65
CA ASP A 251 10.90 -7.24 1.34
C ASP A 251 11.82 -6.24 0.61
N GLU A 252 11.50 -5.89 -0.62
CA GLU A 252 12.32 -5.04 -1.49
C GLU A 252 12.59 -3.64 -0.91
N SER A 253 11.81 -3.19 0.09
CA SER A 253 12.09 -1.94 0.80
C SER A 253 13.25 -2.06 1.77
N THR A 254 13.49 -3.25 2.33
CA THR A 254 14.49 -3.51 3.37
C THR A 254 15.70 -4.30 2.84
N LEU A 255 15.49 -5.15 1.83
CA LEU A 255 16.52 -6.03 1.25
C LEU A 255 17.79 -5.32 0.77
N PRO A 256 17.76 -4.10 0.18
CA PRO A 256 18.98 -3.40 -0.18
C PRO A 256 19.92 -3.13 1.01
N ALA A 257 19.36 -2.96 2.21
CA ALA A 257 20.14 -2.76 3.44
C ALA A 257 20.46 -4.07 4.17
N GLN A 258 19.60 -5.09 4.05
CA GLN A 258 19.79 -6.40 4.70
C GLN A 258 20.72 -7.33 3.91
N GLN A 259 20.67 -7.26 2.58
CA GLN A 259 21.50 -8.04 1.66
C GLN A 259 21.50 -9.56 1.97
N ASP A 260 22.66 -10.20 1.95
CA ASP A 260 22.81 -11.63 2.19
C ASP A 260 22.28 -12.08 3.58
N ALA A 261 22.13 -11.16 4.55
CA ALA A 261 21.58 -11.49 5.86
C ALA A 261 20.12 -11.99 5.81
N ALA A 262 19.34 -11.57 4.82
CA ALA A 262 17.95 -11.95 4.66
C ALA A 262 17.72 -13.15 3.76
N VAL A 263 18.74 -13.58 2.99
CA VAL A 263 18.58 -14.67 2.00
C VAL A 263 18.08 -15.96 2.67
N GLY A 264 17.04 -16.54 2.06
CA GLY A 264 16.41 -17.77 2.53
C GLY A 264 15.28 -17.57 3.54
N MET A 265 15.08 -16.35 4.09
CA MET A 265 13.95 -16.05 4.98
C MET A 265 12.63 -16.06 4.22
N PHE A 266 11.55 -16.46 4.91
CA PHE A 266 10.21 -16.57 4.33
C PHE A 266 9.36 -15.36 4.65
N GLY A 267 8.52 -14.97 3.65
CA GLY A 267 7.57 -13.87 3.75
C GLY A 267 6.13 -14.29 3.43
N GLY A 268 5.16 -13.60 4.03
CA GLY A 268 3.77 -13.65 3.62
C GLY A 268 3.43 -12.39 2.81
N ALA A 269 2.85 -12.55 1.61
CA ALA A 269 2.57 -11.42 0.73
C ALA A 269 1.35 -11.66 -0.17
N ASN A 270 0.79 -10.57 -0.69
CA ASN A 270 -0.23 -10.60 -1.74
C ASN A 270 0.34 -10.34 -3.14
N TRP A 271 1.64 -10.13 -3.24
CA TRP A 271 2.37 -9.86 -4.47
C TRP A 271 3.88 -10.07 -4.27
N ALA A 272 4.61 -10.36 -5.35
CA ALA A 272 6.07 -10.30 -5.41
C ALA A 272 6.53 -9.88 -6.81
N PRO A 273 7.75 -9.33 -6.97
CA PRO A 273 8.25 -8.85 -8.27
C PRO A 273 8.25 -9.90 -9.37
N ASN A 274 8.43 -11.17 -9.03
CA ASN A 274 8.45 -12.28 -9.97
C ASN A 274 7.06 -12.80 -10.37
N MET A 275 5.96 -12.11 -9.99
CA MET A 275 4.61 -12.53 -10.39
C MET A 275 4.45 -12.55 -11.91
N ASP A 276 4.01 -13.70 -12.44
CA ASP A 276 3.96 -13.96 -13.86
C ASP A 276 2.66 -13.47 -14.51
N ASN A 277 2.61 -12.15 -14.78
CA ASN A 277 1.62 -11.55 -15.65
C ASN A 277 2.22 -10.36 -16.42
N PRO A 278 1.70 -10.01 -17.61
CA PRO A 278 2.28 -8.98 -18.48
C PRO A 278 2.35 -7.59 -17.84
N GLN A 279 1.32 -7.20 -17.07
CA GLN A 279 1.24 -5.89 -16.42
C GLN A 279 2.31 -5.76 -15.35
N ASN A 280 2.49 -6.82 -14.54
CA ASN A 280 3.53 -6.85 -13.52
C ASN A 280 4.93 -6.77 -14.12
N LYS A 281 5.21 -7.54 -15.17
CA LYS A 281 6.51 -7.50 -15.86
C LYS A 281 6.83 -6.11 -16.39
N LYS A 282 5.84 -5.43 -17.00
CA LYS A 282 5.97 -4.05 -17.47
C LYS A 282 6.24 -3.09 -16.31
N PHE A 283 5.48 -3.20 -15.23
CA PHE A 283 5.64 -2.36 -14.04
C PHE A 283 7.03 -2.52 -13.42
N VAL A 284 7.48 -3.76 -13.18
CA VAL A 284 8.79 -4.03 -12.57
C VAL A 284 9.91 -3.43 -13.42
N ALA A 285 9.89 -3.65 -14.75
CA ALA A 285 10.89 -3.09 -15.65
C ALA A 285 10.87 -1.55 -15.66
N ALA A 286 9.69 -0.93 -15.69
CA ALA A 286 9.54 0.53 -15.68
C ALA A 286 10.00 1.15 -14.35
N TYR A 287 9.68 0.50 -13.23
CA TYR A 287 10.10 0.95 -11.91
C TYR A 287 11.62 0.86 -11.73
N GLU A 288 12.23 -0.27 -12.11
CA GLU A 288 13.69 -0.44 -12.06
C GLU A 288 14.41 0.57 -12.93
N ALA A 289 13.88 0.87 -14.12
CA ALA A 289 14.44 1.89 -15.02
C ALA A 289 14.32 3.32 -14.44
N ALA A 290 13.23 3.62 -13.74
CA ALA A 290 12.99 4.94 -13.17
C ALA A 290 13.74 5.20 -11.86
N TYR A 291 13.87 4.18 -11.01
CA TYR A 291 14.34 4.33 -9.62
C TYR A 291 15.60 3.52 -9.29
N ASN A 292 16.13 2.75 -10.24
CA ASN A 292 17.31 1.86 -10.06
C ASN A 292 17.20 0.89 -8.87
N SER A 293 15.99 0.51 -8.51
CA SER A 293 15.70 -0.41 -7.40
C SER A 293 14.59 -1.38 -7.77
N VAL A 294 14.61 -2.57 -7.19
CA VAL A 294 13.51 -3.55 -7.35
C VAL A 294 12.28 -2.97 -6.65
N PRO A 295 11.11 -2.90 -7.31
CA PRO A 295 9.89 -2.44 -6.65
C PRO A 295 9.46 -3.42 -5.57
N GLY A 296 9.07 -2.91 -4.41
CA GLY A 296 8.45 -3.70 -3.36
C GLY A 296 6.93 -3.62 -3.38
N THR A 297 6.32 -4.33 -2.44
CA THR A 297 4.87 -4.35 -2.26
C THR A 297 4.29 -2.93 -2.11
N TYR A 298 4.98 -2.01 -1.44
CA TYR A 298 4.54 -0.62 -1.29
C TYR A 298 4.47 0.13 -2.63
N ALA A 299 5.41 -0.11 -3.52
CA ALA A 299 5.41 0.48 -4.87
C ALA A 299 4.24 -0.05 -5.70
N MET A 300 4.01 -1.37 -5.68
CA MET A 300 2.86 -2.02 -6.32
C MET A 300 1.54 -1.45 -5.80
N GLN A 301 1.40 -1.30 -4.48
CA GLN A 301 0.20 -0.78 -3.84
C GLN A 301 -0.09 0.67 -4.26
N GLY A 302 0.94 1.51 -4.33
CA GLY A 302 0.81 2.89 -4.83
C GLY A 302 0.36 2.94 -6.28
N TYR A 303 0.96 2.11 -7.14
CA TYR A 303 0.61 2.00 -8.56
C TYR A 303 -0.86 1.57 -8.74
N ASP A 304 -1.27 0.47 -8.12
CA ASP A 304 -2.64 -0.03 -8.20
C ASP A 304 -3.66 0.97 -7.64
N THR A 305 -3.30 1.75 -6.60
CA THR A 305 -4.16 2.81 -6.07
C THR A 305 -4.42 3.92 -7.10
N ALA A 306 -3.39 4.34 -7.82
CA ALA A 306 -3.54 5.34 -8.89
C ALA A 306 -4.42 4.80 -10.03
N MET A 307 -4.23 3.54 -10.43
CA MET A 307 -5.05 2.89 -11.47
C MET A 307 -6.51 2.72 -11.04
N LEU A 308 -6.77 2.43 -9.77
CA LEU A 308 -8.13 2.41 -9.21
C LEU A 308 -8.80 3.78 -9.32
N ILE A 309 -8.11 4.86 -8.92
CA ILE A 309 -8.64 6.23 -9.00
C ILE A 309 -8.93 6.60 -10.45
N ASP A 310 -7.99 6.33 -11.37
CA ASP A 310 -8.18 6.56 -12.81
C ASP A 310 -9.47 5.88 -13.32
N SER A 311 -9.65 4.59 -12.98
CA SER A 311 -10.82 3.83 -13.42
C SER A 311 -12.13 4.42 -12.88
N ALA A 312 -12.13 4.86 -11.62
CA ALA A 312 -13.32 5.48 -11.01
C ALA A 312 -13.64 6.84 -11.64
N VAL A 313 -12.63 7.71 -11.81
CA VAL A 313 -12.80 9.02 -12.47
C VAL A 313 -13.31 8.85 -13.90
N LYS A 314 -12.77 7.88 -14.64
CA LYS A 314 -13.22 7.53 -15.99
C LYS A 314 -14.67 7.09 -16.03
N ALA A 315 -15.07 6.20 -15.12
CA ALA A 315 -16.44 5.67 -15.04
C ALA A 315 -17.49 6.77 -14.79
N VAL A 316 -17.15 7.77 -13.95
CA VAL A 316 -18.03 8.92 -13.68
C VAL A 316 -17.80 10.10 -14.65
N LYS A 317 -17.00 9.91 -15.72
CA LYS A 317 -16.66 10.95 -16.71
C LYS A 317 -16.12 12.23 -16.08
N GLY A 318 -15.41 12.10 -14.96
CA GLY A 318 -14.81 13.17 -14.20
C GLY A 318 -15.78 14.00 -13.33
N ASP A 319 -17.02 13.59 -13.18
CA ASP A 319 -17.96 14.20 -12.22
C ASP A 319 -17.75 13.61 -10.81
N LEU A 320 -16.94 14.29 -10.00
CA LEU A 320 -16.65 13.88 -8.62
C LEU A 320 -17.63 14.44 -7.59
N LYS A 321 -18.64 15.20 -8.02
CA LYS A 321 -19.65 15.79 -7.12
C LYS A 321 -20.65 14.74 -6.65
N ASN A 322 -21.01 13.80 -7.53
CA ASN A 322 -21.86 12.67 -7.19
C ASN A 322 -21.07 11.60 -6.44
N LYS A 323 -20.98 11.73 -5.11
CA LYS A 323 -20.19 10.84 -4.27
C LYS A 323 -20.65 9.38 -4.30
N ASP A 324 -21.94 9.14 -4.47
CA ASP A 324 -22.48 7.77 -4.57
C ASP A 324 -22.02 7.08 -5.87
N ALA A 325 -22.03 7.82 -6.98
CA ALA A 325 -21.53 7.31 -8.25
C ALA A 325 -20.00 7.03 -8.19
N VAL A 326 -19.22 7.91 -7.55
CA VAL A 326 -17.78 7.70 -7.35
C VAL A 326 -17.53 6.49 -6.46
N SER A 327 -18.26 6.33 -5.35
CA SER A 327 -18.16 5.18 -4.45
C SER A 327 -18.49 3.87 -5.19
N ALA A 328 -19.54 3.86 -5.99
CA ALA A 328 -19.91 2.71 -6.80
C ALA A 328 -18.82 2.35 -7.83
N ALA A 329 -18.21 3.36 -8.46
CA ALA A 329 -17.13 3.17 -9.42
C ALA A 329 -15.85 2.63 -8.75
N LEU A 330 -15.47 3.17 -7.59
CA LEU A 330 -14.34 2.65 -6.79
C LEU A 330 -14.58 1.18 -6.41
N ARG A 331 -15.78 0.86 -5.92
CA ARG A 331 -16.15 -0.52 -5.51
C ARG A 331 -16.09 -1.51 -6.66
N LYS A 332 -16.43 -1.08 -7.87
CA LYS A 332 -16.36 -1.92 -9.08
C LYS A 332 -14.92 -2.30 -9.43
N ALA A 333 -13.96 -1.44 -9.11
CA ALA A 333 -12.53 -1.66 -9.33
C ALA A 333 -12.21 -2.10 -10.78
N GLU A 334 -12.72 -1.39 -11.78
CA GLU A 334 -12.52 -1.71 -13.20
C GLU A 334 -11.13 -1.28 -13.70
N PHE A 335 -10.10 -1.84 -13.12
CA PHE A 335 -8.71 -1.65 -13.55
C PHE A 335 -7.97 -2.99 -13.60
N THR A 336 -6.86 -3.04 -14.32
CA THR A 336 -6.01 -4.23 -14.34
C THR A 336 -4.95 -4.11 -13.24
N SER A 337 -5.13 -4.86 -12.16
CA SER A 337 -4.19 -4.92 -11.04
C SER A 337 -2.90 -5.64 -11.42
N LEU A 338 -1.77 -5.18 -10.89
CA LEU A 338 -0.49 -5.86 -10.98
C LEU A 338 -0.49 -7.26 -10.33
N ARG A 339 -1.47 -7.52 -9.47
CA ARG A 339 -1.69 -8.81 -8.78
C ARG A 339 -2.56 -9.79 -9.55
N GLY A 340 -3.07 -9.41 -10.72
CA GLY A 340 -4.08 -10.16 -11.46
C GLY A 340 -5.48 -9.91 -10.92
N ASP A 341 -6.21 -10.98 -10.57
CA ASP A 341 -7.59 -10.87 -10.08
C ASP A 341 -7.67 -10.04 -8.79
N PHE A 342 -8.44 -8.97 -8.86
CA PHE A 342 -8.66 -8.05 -7.76
C PHE A 342 -10.14 -7.62 -7.73
N LYS A 343 -10.74 -7.66 -6.54
CA LYS A 343 -12.07 -7.10 -6.30
C LYS A 343 -12.21 -6.67 -4.85
N PHE A 344 -13.10 -5.73 -4.60
CA PHE A 344 -13.45 -5.34 -3.24
C PHE A 344 -14.52 -6.24 -2.64
N ASN A 345 -14.39 -6.50 -1.34
CA ASN A 345 -15.43 -6.99 -0.48
C ASN A 345 -16.41 -5.85 -0.11
N VAL A 346 -17.51 -6.16 0.55
CA VAL A 346 -18.56 -5.19 0.93
C VAL A 346 -18.04 -4.05 1.82
N ASN A 347 -16.97 -4.28 2.57
CA ASN A 347 -16.36 -3.33 3.48
C ASN A 347 -15.23 -2.46 2.87
N GLY A 348 -15.01 -2.55 1.54
CA GLY A 348 -13.94 -1.79 0.87
C GLY A 348 -12.53 -2.36 1.04
N TYR A 349 -12.40 -3.59 1.56
CA TYR A 349 -11.15 -4.34 1.61
C TYR A 349 -11.07 -5.33 0.45
N PRO A 350 -9.86 -5.73 -0.02
CA PRO A 350 -9.75 -6.58 -1.19
C PRO A 350 -10.07 -8.05 -0.91
N ILE A 351 -10.57 -8.72 -1.94
CA ILE A 351 -10.58 -10.18 -2.08
C ILE A 351 -9.52 -10.51 -3.11
N GLN A 352 -8.52 -11.31 -2.75
CA GLN A 352 -7.34 -11.55 -3.59
C GLN A 352 -6.64 -12.86 -3.22
N ASN A 353 -5.55 -13.16 -3.93
CA ASN A 353 -4.68 -14.30 -3.62
C ASN A 353 -3.59 -13.89 -2.64
N PHE A 354 -3.11 -14.86 -1.85
CA PHE A 354 -2.00 -14.67 -0.93
C PHE A 354 -0.97 -15.78 -1.09
N TYR A 355 0.30 -15.43 -0.90
CA TYR A 355 1.45 -16.25 -1.25
C TYR A 355 2.45 -16.34 -0.11
N LEU A 356 3.09 -17.50 0.00
CA LEU A 356 4.37 -17.62 0.69
C LEU A 356 5.47 -17.16 -0.28
N THR A 357 6.35 -16.31 0.20
CA THR A 357 7.53 -15.86 -0.53
C THR A 357 8.81 -16.27 0.18
N LYS A 358 9.93 -16.23 -0.54
CA LYS A 358 11.27 -16.46 0.00
C LYS A 358 12.22 -15.44 -0.59
N VAL A 359 13.14 -14.92 0.23
CA VAL A 359 14.17 -14.00 -0.22
C VAL A 359 15.23 -14.73 -1.04
N ALA A 360 15.52 -14.20 -2.22
CA ALA A 360 16.53 -14.69 -3.15
C ALA A 360 17.43 -13.54 -3.63
N LYS A 361 18.68 -13.91 -4.01
CA LYS A 361 19.61 -13.02 -4.70
C LYS A 361 19.50 -13.25 -6.18
N ARG A 362 19.28 -12.20 -6.95
CA ARG A 362 19.19 -12.23 -8.42
C ARG A 362 20.57 -12.34 -9.07
N PRO A 363 20.66 -12.79 -10.34
CA PRO A 363 21.92 -12.84 -11.09
C PRO A 363 22.60 -11.46 -11.23
N ASP A 364 21.84 -10.36 -11.24
CA ASP A 364 22.36 -8.99 -11.29
C ASP A 364 22.86 -8.46 -9.93
N GLY A 365 22.83 -9.30 -8.88
CA GLY A 365 23.29 -8.99 -7.55
C GLY A 365 22.25 -8.30 -6.66
N LYS A 366 21.10 -7.91 -7.19
CA LYS A 366 19.99 -7.37 -6.40
C LYS A 366 19.27 -8.47 -5.62
N PHE A 367 18.52 -8.09 -4.60
CA PHE A 367 17.73 -9.03 -3.79
C PHE A 367 16.25 -8.77 -4.02
N GLN A 368 15.47 -9.84 -4.00
CA GLN A 368 14.01 -9.78 -4.12
C GLN A 368 13.35 -10.92 -3.36
N THR A 369 12.06 -10.79 -3.14
CA THR A 369 11.19 -11.89 -2.75
C THR A 369 10.73 -12.65 -3.99
N GLU A 370 10.58 -13.96 -3.87
CA GLU A 370 10.05 -14.83 -4.92
C GLU A 370 8.89 -15.65 -4.38
N ILE A 371 7.82 -15.75 -5.16
CA ILE A 371 6.66 -16.58 -4.82
C ILE A 371 7.11 -18.05 -4.79
N VAL A 372 6.88 -18.70 -3.64
CA VAL A 372 7.12 -20.13 -3.43
C VAL A 372 5.85 -20.93 -3.71
N GLU A 373 4.72 -20.48 -3.13
CA GLU A 373 3.43 -21.12 -3.28
C GLU A 373 2.28 -20.16 -3.05
N LYS A 374 1.11 -20.47 -3.61
CA LYS A 374 -0.15 -19.77 -3.31
C LYS A 374 -0.80 -20.48 -2.12
N VAL A 375 -0.91 -19.76 -1.00
CA VAL A 375 -1.49 -20.29 0.25
C VAL A 375 -3.00 -20.10 0.30
N PHE A 376 -3.49 -18.91 -0.09
CA PHE A 376 -4.92 -18.63 -0.18
C PHE A 376 -5.30 -18.10 -1.56
N SER A 377 -6.48 -18.51 -2.04
CA SER A 377 -7.06 -18.07 -3.32
C SER A 377 -8.39 -17.38 -3.10
N ASN A 378 -8.63 -16.24 -3.78
CA ASN A 378 -9.88 -15.46 -3.64
C ASN A 378 -10.28 -15.22 -2.18
N TYR A 379 -9.31 -14.86 -1.36
CA TYR A 379 -9.47 -14.78 0.08
C TYR A 379 -9.87 -13.37 0.51
N GLY A 380 -11.04 -13.22 1.09
CA GLY A 380 -11.56 -12.00 1.71
C GLY A 380 -11.34 -12.01 3.22
N ASP A 381 -11.40 -10.83 3.86
CA ASP A 381 -11.25 -10.72 5.29
C ASP A 381 -12.48 -11.26 6.07
N ARG A 382 -12.24 -11.69 7.30
CA ARG A 382 -13.25 -12.26 8.19
C ARG A 382 -14.27 -11.27 8.74
N TYR A 383 -13.95 -9.96 8.70
CA TYR A 383 -14.73 -8.90 9.34
C TYR A 383 -15.82 -8.35 8.43
N ALA A 384 -15.76 -8.61 7.13
CA ALA A 384 -16.68 -8.06 6.13
C ALA A 384 -18.15 -8.35 6.44
N LYS A 385 -18.45 -9.50 7.07
CA LYS A 385 -19.80 -9.88 7.50
C LYS A 385 -20.41 -8.93 8.54
N ASP A 386 -19.57 -8.24 9.30
CA ASP A 386 -19.97 -7.31 10.38
C ASP A 386 -20.10 -5.86 9.87
N CYS A 387 -19.76 -5.59 8.60
CA CYS A 387 -19.90 -4.27 7.98
C CYS A 387 -21.38 -3.97 7.66
N THR A 388 -21.90 -2.91 8.26
CA THR A 388 -23.30 -2.48 8.05
C THR A 388 -23.45 -1.28 7.12
N ALA A 389 -22.37 -0.54 6.86
CA ALA A 389 -22.38 0.66 6.00
C ALA A 389 -22.57 0.35 4.50
N ALA A 390 -22.53 -0.93 4.11
CA ALA A 390 -22.74 -1.38 2.73
C ALA A 390 -24.18 -1.88 2.47
N LYS A 391 -25.03 -1.85 3.48
CA LYS A 391 -26.46 -2.18 3.43
C LYS A 391 -27.28 -0.88 3.33
#